data_7d65733ec78403b37de8aeab0d2d6b67
#
_entry.id   7d65733ec78403b37de8aeab0d2d6b67
#
_cell.length_a   1.000
_cell.length_b   1.000
_cell.length_c   1.000
_cell.angle_alpha   90.00
_cell.angle_beta   90.00
_cell.angle_gamma   90.00
#
_symmetry.space_group_name_H-M   'P 1'
#
loop_
_entity.id
_entity.type
_entity.pdbx_description
1 polymer ?
#
loop_
_entity_poly.entity_id
_entity_poly.type
_entity_poly.pdbx_seq_one_letter_code
_entity_poly.pdbx_strand_id
1 'polypeptide(L)'
;MTSAPVALISGASRGIGLAIASKLASQGWVLSLGMRTPVMPAFAEPARTHLERYDAAEGGEAEWVEHALARFGRIDAIVANAGIMIPKSVIDAEDEDLDAMFAVNVKAPRRLVKAAFEPLAATGRGRVIILASLSGKRVKSSDSGLYAMTKFAAVALSHGIRQSGYHLGIRATAVCPGFVGTDMARAITDRPEETMTRPEELADVVAMLIGLSNTASVAEFAVSCALEESY
;
A
#
# COMPACT_ATOMS: atom_id res chain seq x y z
N MET A 1 16.42 20.00 -4.91
CA MET A 1 15.98 18.67 -5.39
C MET A 1 16.88 17.61 -4.77
N THR A 2 16.33 16.50 -4.28
CA THR A 2 17.13 15.43 -3.67
C THR A 2 17.67 14.47 -4.74
N SER A 3 18.89 13.93 -4.52
CA SER A 3 19.43 12.81 -5.30
C SER A 3 18.93 11.44 -4.76
N ALA A 4 18.49 11.39 -3.51
CA ALA A 4 17.97 10.18 -2.90
C ALA A 4 16.58 9.83 -3.46
N PRO A 5 16.23 8.54 -3.56
CA PRO A 5 14.91 8.12 -4.04
C PRO A 5 13.80 8.54 -3.06
N VAL A 6 12.62 8.85 -3.62
CA VAL A 6 11.46 9.35 -2.88
C VAL A 6 10.33 8.35 -2.94
N ALA A 7 9.77 7.98 -1.79
CA ALA A 7 8.60 7.10 -1.66
C ALA A 7 7.41 7.83 -1.04
N LEU A 8 6.24 7.70 -1.66
CA LEU A 8 4.95 8.10 -1.08
C LEU A 8 4.30 6.87 -0.44
N ILE A 9 3.86 6.99 0.81
CA ILE A 9 3.27 5.88 1.57
C ILE A 9 1.94 6.32 2.18
N SER A 10 0.83 5.74 1.74
CA SER A 10 -0.48 6.01 2.34
C SER A 10 -0.73 5.13 3.57
N GLY A 11 -1.46 5.67 4.57
CA GLY A 11 -1.73 4.95 5.81
C GLY A 11 -0.47 4.70 6.65
N ALA A 12 0.45 5.66 6.68
CA ALA A 12 1.77 5.54 7.29
C ALA A 12 1.81 5.79 8.81
N SER A 13 0.67 6.05 9.45
CA SER A 13 0.61 6.39 10.88
C SER A 13 0.83 5.20 11.83
N ARG A 14 0.61 3.96 11.40
CA ARG A 14 0.70 2.73 12.21
C ARG A 14 0.82 1.48 11.36
N GLY A 15 1.01 0.34 12.02
CA GLY A 15 1.00 -0.99 11.41
C GLY A 15 1.97 -1.13 10.24
N ILE A 16 1.53 -1.77 9.16
CA ILE A 16 2.35 -2.08 7.99
C ILE A 16 2.94 -0.81 7.36
N GLY A 17 2.14 0.25 7.20
CA GLY A 17 2.61 1.49 6.57
C GLY A 17 3.72 2.19 7.36
N LEU A 18 3.62 2.20 8.69
CA LEU A 18 4.65 2.74 9.58
C LEU A 18 5.94 1.91 9.51
N ALA A 19 5.81 0.58 9.54
CA ALA A 19 6.96 -0.33 9.43
C ALA A 19 7.70 -0.17 8.08
N ILE A 20 6.94 -0.06 6.97
CA ILE A 20 7.51 0.21 5.64
C ILE A 20 8.23 1.56 5.62
N ALA A 21 7.63 2.60 6.19
CA ALA A 21 8.25 3.92 6.27
C ALA A 21 9.57 3.88 7.05
N SER A 22 9.59 3.21 8.21
CA SER A 22 10.80 3.01 9.02
C SER A 22 11.89 2.27 8.25
N LYS A 23 11.53 1.18 7.57
CA LYS A 23 12.47 0.38 6.77
C LYS A 23 13.07 1.19 5.64
N LEU A 24 12.27 1.90 4.86
CA LEU A 24 12.77 2.71 3.75
C LEU A 24 13.62 3.89 4.24
N ALA A 25 13.25 4.53 5.36
CA ALA A 25 14.07 5.57 5.98
C ALA A 25 15.46 5.03 6.33
N SER A 26 15.55 3.85 6.96
CA SER A 26 16.84 3.23 7.33
C SER A 26 17.71 2.88 6.11
N GLN A 27 17.12 2.75 4.93
CA GLN A 27 17.79 2.51 3.65
C GLN A 27 18.11 3.81 2.88
N GLY A 28 17.91 4.97 3.50
CA GLY A 28 18.26 6.26 2.92
C GLY A 28 17.21 6.82 1.95
N TRP A 29 15.98 6.33 1.96
CA TRP A 29 14.89 6.94 1.21
C TRP A 29 14.44 8.26 1.82
N VAL A 30 13.94 9.15 0.98
CA VAL A 30 13.17 10.33 1.36
C VAL A 30 11.69 9.94 1.33
N LEU A 31 10.92 10.38 2.31
CA LEU A 31 9.56 9.90 2.51
C LEU A 31 8.53 11.04 2.41
N SER A 32 7.41 10.76 1.76
CA SER A 32 6.19 11.54 1.86
C SER A 32 5.08 10.65 2.43
N LEU A 33 4.64 10.95 3.64
CA LEU A 33 3.78 10.08 4.45
C LEU A 33 2.36 10.64 4.52
N GLY A 34 1.41 9.95 3.90
CA GLY A 34 0.00 10.30 3.93
C GLY A 34 -0.69 9.72 5.17
N MET A 35 -1.24 10.59 6.01
CA MET A 35 -1.89 10.26 7.28
C MET A 35 -3.11 11.13 7.53
N ARG A 36 -4.19 10.58 8.09
CA ARG A 36 -5.37 11.38 8.49
C ARG A 36 -5.04 12.44 9.54
N THR A 37 -4.21 12.07 10.50
CA THR A 37 -3.65 12.97 11.51
C THR A 37 -2.13 12.89 11.41
N PRO A 38 -1.46 13.87 10.76
CA PRO A 38 -0.02 13.86 10.58
C PRO A 38 0.73 13.98 11.91
N VAL A 39 1.55 12.98 12.21
CA VAL A 39 2.47 12.97 13.37
C VAL A 39 3.83 12.49 12.89
N MET A 40 4.88 13.25 13.19
CA MET A 40 6.24 12.87 12.80
C MET A 40 6.66 11.60 13.53
N PRO A 41 6.96 10.50 12.81
CA PRO A 41 7.46 9.29 13.45
C PRO A 41 8.83 9.51 14.10
N ALA A 42 9.09 8.79 15.19
CA ALA A 42 10.34 8.96 15.94
C ALA A 42 11.63 8.65 15.14
N PHE A 43 11.56 7.79 14.13
CA PHE A 43 12.67 7.47 13.25
C PHE A 43 12.88 8.50 12.13
N ALA A 44 11.91 9.39 11.90
CA ALA A 44 11.90 10.26 10.73
C ALA A 44 12.76 11.52 10.94
N GLU A 45 13.55 11.86 9.93
CA GLU A 45 14.30 13.10 9.85
C GLU A 45 13.46 14.18 9.17
N PRO A 46 13.18 15.35 9.81
CA PRO A 46 12.32 16.37 9.22
C PRO A 46 12.79 16.88 7.85
N ALA A 47 14.10 16.93 7.62
CA ALA A 47 14.66 17.35 6.31
C ALA A 47 14.36 16.34 5.18
N ARG A 48 14.15 15.07 5.51
CA ARG A 48 13.95 13.96 4.59
C ARG A 48 12.53 13.41 4.61
N THR A 49 11.62 13.99 5.41
CA THR A 49 10.25 13.51 5.57
C THR A 49 9.26 14.64 5.36
N HIS A 50 8.30 14.40 4.49
CA HIS A 50 7.11 15.22 4.30
C HIS A 50 5.91 14.51 4.91
N LEU A 51 5.10 15.23 5.66
CA LEU A 51 3.83 14.73 6.18
C LEU A 51 2.69 15.39 5.41
N GLU A 52 1.81 14.57 4.86
CA GLU A 52 0.60 15.03 4.19
C GLU A 52 -0.62 14.64 5.02
N ARG A 53 -1.54 15.61 5.22
CA ARG A 53 -2.87 15.30 5.74
C ARG A 53 -3.69 14.65 4.62
N TYR A 54 -3.86 13.36 4.71
CA TYR A 54 -4.50 12.55 3.66
C TYR A 54 -5.51 11.57 4.24
N ASP A 55 -6.76 11.67 3.80
CA ASP A 55 -7.79 10.66 4.01
C ASP A 55 -8.15 10.01 2.66
N ALA A 56 -7.89 8.70 2.56
CA ALA A 56 -8.15 7.93 1.35
C ALA A 56 -9.64 7.90 0.94
N ALA A 57 -10.56 8.16 1.87
CA ALA A 57 -11.98 8.27 1.58
C ALA A 57 -12.35 9.61 0.91
N GLU A 58 -11.65 10.69 1.26
CA GLU A 58 -11.96 12.05 0.82
C GLU A 58 -11.27 12.45 -0.50
N GLY A 59 -10.12 11.83 -0.81
CA GLY A 59 -9.32 12.18 -1.99
C GLY A 59 -8.12 13.04 -1.64
N GLY A 60 -7.69 13.95 -2.56
CA GLY A 60 -6.53 14.81 -2.38
C GLY A 60 -5.21 14.23 -2.89
N GLU A 61 -5.24 13.11 -3.63
CA GLU A 61 -4.03 12.44 -4.10
C GLU A 61 -3.21 13.29 -5.09
N ALA A 62 -3.86 14.10 -5.91
CA ALA A 62 -3.19 14.99 -6.85
C ALA A 62 -2.41 16.08 -6.12
N GLU A 63 -3.05 16.75 -5.16
CA GLU A 63 -2.42 17.78 -4.33
C GLU A 63 -1.25 17.20 -3.52
N TRP A 64 -1.41 16.02 -2.95
CA TRP A 64 -0.32 15.34 -2.24
C TRP A 64 0.89 15.08 -3.14
N VAL A 65 0.66 14.60 -4.35
CA VAL A 65 1.74 14.37 -5.34
C VAL A 65 2.43 15.70 -5.70
N GLU A 66 1.67 16.78 -5.92
CA GLU A 66 2.21 18.10 -6.19
C GLU A 66 3.08 18.62 -5.03
N HIS A 67 2.62 18.50 -3.78
CA HIS A 67 3.39 18.89 -2.59
C HIS A 67 4.70 18.11 -2.47
N ALA A 68 4.65 16.79 -2.70
CA ALA A 68 5.84 15.94 -2.67
C ALA A 68 6.84 16.31 -3.77
N LEU A 69 6.36 16.59 -4.99
CA LEU A 69 7.20 17.04 -6.11
C LEU A 69 7.80 18.42 -5.88
N ALA A 70 7.00 19.37 -5.37
CA ALA A 70 7.49 20.71 -5.02
C ALA A 70 8.62 20.64 -3.99
N ARG A 71 8.51 19.72 -3.01
CA ARG A 71 9.49 19.57 -1.95
C ARG A 71 10.74 18.80 -2.39
N PHE A 72 10.60 17.73 -3.13
CA PHE A 72 11.68 16.77 -3.39
C PHE A 72 12.13 16.69 -4.85
N GLY A 73 11.27 17.08 -5.79
CA GLY A 73 11.58 17.14 -7.22
C GLY A 73 11.46 15.80 -7.96
N ARG A 74 11.11 14.70 -7.28
CA ARG A 74 10.98 13.37 -7.87
C ARG A 74 10.08 12.45 -7.05
N ILE A 75 9.56 11.40 -7.65
CA ILE A 75 8.86 10.30 -7.00
C ILE A 75 9.33 9.00 -7.64
N ASP A 76 9.88 8.08 -6.86
CA ASP A 76 10.43 6.81 -7.32
C ASP A 76 9.55 5.62 -6.95
N ALA A 77 8.80 5.72 -5.84
CA ALA A 77 7.93 4.65 -5.39
C ALA A 77 6.61 5.17 -4.81
N ILE A 78 5.56 4.38 -5.02
CA ILE A 78 4.27 4.49 -4.34
C ILE A 78 4.03 3.21 -3.55
N VAL A 79 3.69 3.36 -2.27
CA VAL A 79 3.17 2.29 -1.43
C VAL A 79 1.73 2.65 -1.04
N ALA A 80 0.77 2.11 -1.76
CA ALA A 80 -0.65 2.27 -1.48
C ALA A 80 -1.07 1.25 -0.42
N ASN A 81 -0.94 1.66 0.85
CA ASN A 81 -1.15 0.80 2.01
C ASN A 81 -2.45 1.12 2.76
N ALA A 82 -2.97 2.34 2.68
CA ALA A 82 -4.24 2.68 3.33
C ALA A 82 -5.34 1.70 2.92
N GLY A 83 -6.07 1.19 3.91
CA GLY A 83 -7.14 0.23 3.68
C GLY A 83 -8.07 0.14 4.88
N ILE A 84 -9.30 -0.27 4.61
CA ILE A 84 -10.32 -0.58 5.63
C ILE A 84 -10.94 -1.93 5.35
N MET A 85 -11.46 -2.55 6.40
CA MET A 85 -12.27 -3.76 6.34
C MET A 85 -13.54 -3.57 7.17
N ILE A 86 -14.69 -3.85 6.56
CA ILE A 86 -15.97 -3.95 7.23
C ILE A 86 -16.34 -5.43 7.21
N PRO A 87 -16.36 -6.12 8.35
CA PRO A 87 -16.59 -7.56 8.41
C PRO A 87 -18.09 -7.85 8.28
N LYS A 88 -18.57 -7.91 7.06
CA LYS A 88 -19.94 -8.27 6.70
C LYS A 88 -19.95 -9.24 5.54
N SER A 89 -20.95 -10.12 5.49
CA SER A 89 -21.19 -10.97 4.33
C SER A 89 -21.66 -10.12 3.14
N VAL A 90 -21.56 -10.66 1.94
CA VAL A 90 -22.08 -9.99 0.73
C VAL A 90 -23.61 -9.91 0.71
N ILE A 91 -24.29 -10.64 1.59
CA ILE A 91 -25.76 -10.66 1.70
C ILE A 91 -26.23 -9.63 2.74
N ASP A 92 -25.51 -9.47 3.86
CA ASP A 92 -25.92 -8.61 4.98
C ASP A 92 -25.34 -7.19 4.89
N ALA A 93 -24.45 -6.95 3.92
CA ALA A 93 -23.86 -5.65 3.74
C ALA A 93 -24.79 -4.72 2.94
N GLU A 94 -24.76 -3.43 3.28
CA GLU A 94 -25.39 -2.38 2.51
C GLU A 94 -24.43 -1.85 1.43
N ASP A 95 -24.97 -1.18 0.41
CA ASP A 95 -24.18 -0.60 -0.68
C ASP A 95 -23.16 0.41 -0.17
N GLU A 96 -23.48 1.14 0.89
CA GLU A 96 -22.62 2.12 1.55
C GLU A 96 -21.35 1.45 2.15
N ASP A 97 -21.48 0.24 2.69
CA ASP A 97 -20.33 -0.54 3.20
C ASP A 97 -19.36 -0.88 2.06
N LEU A 98 -19.90 -1.31 0.93
CA LEU A 98 -19.13 -1.63 -0.26
C LEU A 98 -18.47 -0.38 -0.85
N ASP A 99 -19.22 0.70 -1.00
CA ASP A 99 -18.74 1.97 -1.55
C ASP A 99 -17.62 2.56 -0.70
N ALA A 100 -17.74 2.53 0.63
CA ALA A 100 -16.70 2.97 1.56
C ALA A 100 -15.42 2.15 1.38
N MET A 101 -15.52 0.83 1.31
CA MET A 101 -14.35 -0.02 1.09
C MET A 101 -13.75 0.16 -0.31
N PHE A 102 -14.58 0.32 -1.36
CA PHE A 102 -14.07 0.61 -2.71
C PHE A 102 -13.39 1.97 -2.79
N ALA A 103 -13.93 2.98 -2.11
CA ALA A 103 -13.32 4.32 -2.07
C ALA A 103 -11.87 4.23 -1.56
N VAL A 104 -11.65 3.55 -0.43
CA VAL A 104 -10.35 3.47 0.23
C VAL A 104 -9.43 2.41 -0.40
N ASN A 105 -9.96 1.19 -0.64
CA ASN A 105 -9.11 0.05 -1.02
C ASN A 105 -8.78 0.02 -2.53
N VAL A 106 -9.57 0.70 -3.38
CA VAL A 106 -9.43 0.63 -4.84
C VAL A 106 -9.30 1.99 -5.49
N LYS A 107 -10.24 2.91 -5.24
CA LYS A 107 -10.26 4.22 -5.91
C LYS A 107 -9.08 5.10 -5.45
N ALA A 108 -8.79 5.15 -4.15
CA ALA A 108 -7.68 5.94 -3.60
C ALA A 108 -6.31 5.49 -4.15
N PRO A 109 -5.90 4.19 -4.09
CA PRO A 109 -4.65 3.76 -4.69
C PRO A 109 -4.59 4.03 -6.19
N ARG A 110 -5.71 3.86 -6.92
CA ARG A 110 -5.77 4.20 -8.35
C ARG A 110 -5.53 5.69 -8.60
N ARG A 111 -6.16 6.57 -7.82
CA ARG A 111 -5.99 8.04 -7.96
C ARG A 111 -4.55 8.46 -7.64
N LEU A 112 -3.96 7.89 -6.57
CA LEU A 112 -2.58 8.20 -6.18
C LEU A 112 -1.58 7.80 -7.27
N VAL A 113 -1.71 6.58 -7.81
CA VAL A 113 -0.84 6.13 -8.89
C VAL A 113 -1.08 6.93 -10.18
N LYS A 114 -2.34 7.28 -10.49
CA LYS A 114 -2.66 8.13 -11.65
C LYS A 114 -1.99 9.49 -11.55
N ALA A 115 -2.04 10.14 -10.40
CA ALA A 115 -1.41 11.44 -10.18
C ALA A 115 0.13 11.37 -10.27
N ALA A 116 0.73 10.29 -9.76
CA ALA A 116 2.18 10.10 -9.75
C ALA A 116 2.71 9.37 -11.01
N PHE A 117 1.88 9.06 -12.00
CA PHE A 117 2.28 8.19 -13.12
C PHE A 117 3.43 8.78 -13.94
N GLU A 118 3.32 10.02 -14.35
CA GLU A 118 4.35 10.75 -15.10
C GLU A 118 5.67 10.90 -14.29
N PRO A 119 5.65 11.34 -13.02
CA PRO A 119 6.84 11.35 -12.17
C PRO A 119 7.52 9.98 -12.03
N LEU A 120 6.74 8.90 -11.84
CA LEU A 120 7.27 7.54 -11.78
C LEU A 120 7.93 7.12 -13.10
N ALA A 121 7.29 7.41 -14.23
CA ALA A 121 7.81 7.12 -15.56
C ALA A 121 9.11 7.89 -15.84
N ALA A 122 9.19 9.16 -15.42
CA ALA A 122 10.36 10.00 -15.60
C ALA A 122 11.63 9.43 -14.92
N THR A 123 11.50 8.59 -13.91
CA THR A 123 12.64 7.91 -13.28
C THR A 123 13.19 6.76 -14.11
N GLY A 124 12.43 6.23 -15.09
CA GLY A 124 12.74 5.00 -15.82
C GLY A 124 12.75 3.74 -14.95
N ARG A 125 12.45 3.88 -13.66
CA ARG A 125 12.48 2.80 -12.65
C ARG A 125 11.40 3.01 -11.56
N GLY A 126 10.20 3.42 -11.95
CA GLY A 126 9.09 3.61 -11.01
C GLY A 126 8.67 2.30 -10.32
N ARG A 127 8.34 2.36 -9.04
CA ARG A 127 7.86 1.22 -8.26
C ARG A 127 6.49 1.51 -7.65
N VAL A 128 5.59 0.56 -7.78
CA VAL A 128 4.25 0.66 -7.21
C VAL A 128 3.95 -0.61 -6.41
N ILE A 129 3.66 -0.44 -5.13
CA ILE A 129 3.22 -1.51 -4.25
C ILE A 129 1.75 -1.25 -3.89
N ILE A 130 0.90 -2.21 -4.19
CA ILE A 130 -0.50 -2.22 -3.76
C ILE A 130 -0.64 -3.22 -2.62
N LEU A 131 -0.91 -2.74 -1.40
CA LEU A 131 -1.21 -3.63 -0.27
C LEU A 131 -2.61 -4.23 -0.46
N ALA A 132 -2.65 -5.38 -1.13
CA ALA A 132 -3.85 -6.17 -1.31
C ALA A 132 -4.14 -7.02 -0.05
N SER A 133 -4.35 -8.31 -0.19
CA SER A 133 -4.57 -9.30 0.87
C SER A 133 -4.64 -10.70 0.24
N LEU A 134 -4.46 -11.75 1.02
CA LEU A 134 -4.87 -13.10 0.62
C LEU A 134 -6.39 -13.16 0.33
N SER A 135 -7.20 -12.26 0.91
CA SER A 135 -8.60 -12.09 0.51
C SER A 135 -8.78 -11.58 -0.92
N GLY A 136 -7.73 -11.11 -1.58
CA GLY A 136 -7.72 -10.82 -3.03
C GLY A 136 -7.37 -12.04 -3.89
N LYS A 137 -7.15 -13.20 -3.29
CA LYS A 137 -6.82 -14.48 -3.94
C LYS A 137 -7.91 -15.53 -3.72
N ARG A 138 -8.63 -15.43 -2.61
CA ARG A 138 -9.71 -16.34 -2.20
C ARG A 138 -10.65 -15.69 -1.19
N VAL A 139 -11.85 -16.23 -1.05
CA VAL A 139 -12.80 -15.89 0.02
C VAL A 139 -12.77 -17.01 1.06
N LYS A 140 -12.39 -16.70 2.30
CA LYS A 140 -12.19 -17.72 3.35
C LYS A 140 -13.37 -17.85 4.31
N SER A 141 -14.18 -16.82 4.45
CA SER A 141 -15.36 -16.81 5.33
C SER A 141 -16.44 -15.89 4.77
N SER A 142 -17.68 -16.09 5.23
CA SER A 142 -18.81 -15.21 4.94
C SER A 142 -18.45 -13.74 5.16
N ASP A 143 -17.96 -13.40 6.36
CA ASP A 143 -17.68 -12.01 6.78
C ASP A 143 -16.49 -11.38 6.07
N SER A 144 -15.71 -12.17 5.33
CA SER A 144 -14.64 -11.67 4.47
C SER A 144 -15.07 -11.44 3.03
N GLY A 145 -16.30 -11.81 2.65
CA GLY A 145 -16.75 -11.80 1.26
C GLY A 145 -16.74 -10.41 0.64
N LEU A 146 -17.34 -9.43 1.31
CA LEU A 146 -17.39 -8.06 0.84
C LEU A 146 -16.00 -7.42 0.74
N TYR A 147 -15.17 -7.61 1.77
CA TYR A 147 -13.78 -7.16 1.76
C TYR A 147 -12.99 -7.81 0.62
N ALA A 148 -13.19 -9.12 0.40
CA ALA A 148 -12.52 -9.85 -0.66
C ALA A 148 -12.79 -9.25 -2.04
N MET A 149 -14.03 -8.83 -2.35
CA MET A 149 -14.35 -8.15 -3.62
C MET A 149 -13.42 -6.96 -3.86
N THR A 150 -13.19 -6.12 -2.85
CA THR A 150 -12.29 -4.96 -2.98
C THR A 150 -10.83 -5.36 -3.12
N LYS A 151 -10.42 -6.45 -2.48
CA LYS A 151 -9.02 -6.93 -2.54
C LYS A 151 -8.72 -7.68 -3.83
N PHE A 152 -9.68 -8.41 -4.43
CA PHE A 152 -9.57 -8.88 -5.81
C PHE A 152 -9.44 -7.72 -6.79
N ALA A 153 -10.25 -6.66 -6.62
CA ALA A 153 -10.15 -5.45 -7.43
C ALA A 153 -8.79 -4.75 -7.26
N ALA A 154 -8.21 -4.73 -6.04
CA ALA A 154 -6.89 -4.18 -5.79
C ALA A 154 -5.76 -4.98 -6.47
N VAL A 155 -5.86 -6.31 -6.50
CA VAL A 155 -4.94 -7.16 -7.27
C VAL A 155 -5.06 -6.85 -8.76
N ALA A 156 -6.27 -6.79 -9.31
CA ALA A 156 -6.50 -6.44 -10.70
C ALA A 156 -5.98 -5.03 -11.04
N LEU A 157 -6.15 -4.06 -10.13
CA LEU A 157 -5.59 -2.71 -10.26
C LEU A 157 -4.06 -2.75 -10.41
N SER A 158 -3.36 -3.53 -9.57
CA SER A 158 -1.91 -3.70 -9.66
C SER A 158 -1.49 -4.23 -11.03
N HIS A 159 -2.20 -5.23 -11.56
CA HIS A 159 -1.95 -5.76 -12.90
C HIS A 159 -2.20 -4.70 -13.99
N GLY A 160 -3.29 -3.92 -13.89
CA GLY A 160 -3.58 -2.83 -14.83
C GLY A 160 -2.49 -1.76 -14.85
N ILE A 161 -2.00 -1.34 -13.67
CA ILE A 161 -0.89 -0.40 -13.55
C ILE A 161 0.38 -0.98 -14.20
N ARG A 162 0.67 -2.25 -13.92
CA ARG A 162 1.83 -2.95 -14.50
C ARG A 162 1.76 -2.96 -16.02
N GLN A 163 0.62 -3.27 -16.61
CA GLN A 163 0.44 -3.25 -18.07
C GLN A 163 0.64 -1.85 -18.66
N SER A 164 0.06 -0.83 -18.03
CA SER A 164 0.15 0.55 -18.49
C SER A 164 1.57 1.12 -18.45
N GLY A 165 2.35 0.78 -17.42
CA GLY A 165 3.65 1.41 -17.14
C GLY A 165 4.87 0.56 -17.48
N TYR A 166 4.72 -0.70 -17.92
CA TYR A 166 5.84 -1.63 -18.08
C TYR A 166 6.92 -1.13 -19.04
N HIS A 167 6.52 -0.59 -20.19
CA HIS A 167 7.39 -0.02 -21.21
C HIS A 167 8.05 1.30 -20.79
N LEU A 168 7.51 1.97 -19.76
CA LEU A 168 8.06 3.18 -19.15
C LEU A 168 8.97 2.89 -17.94
N GLY A 169 9.29 1.62 -17.69
CA GLY A 169 10.12 1.22 -16.56
C GLY A 169 9.38 1.11 -15.22
N ILE A 170 8.05 1.28 -15.20
CA ILE A 170 7.25 1.10 -13.98
C ILE A 170 7.01 -0.39 -13.73
N ARG A 171 7.18 -0.81 -12.47
CA ARG A 171 6.85 -2.15 -11.99
C ARG A 171 5.85 -2.04 -10.85
N ALA A 172 4.72 -2.71 -10.98
CA ALA A 172 3.71 -2.77 -9.94
C ALA A 172 3.61 -4.20 -9.40
N THR A 173 3.48 -4.31 -8.08
CA THR A 173 3.33 -5.57 -7.36
C THR A 173 2.15 -5.49 -6.40
N ALA A 174 1.26 -6.47 -6.46
CA ALA A 174 0.27 -6.70 -5.41
C ALA A 174 0.92 -7.52 -4.28
N VAL A 175 1.05 -6.95 -3.10
CA VAL A 175 1.46 -7.66 -1.89
C VAL A 175 0.21 -8.16 -1.20
N CYS A 176 0.10 -9.48 -1.02
CA CYS A 176 -1.10 -10.18 -0.56
C CYS A 176 -0.83 -10.85 0.80
N PRO A 177 -0.84 -10.11 1.92
CA PRO A 177 -0.64 -10.72 3.23
C PRO A 177 -1.90 -11.43 3.73
N GLY A 178 -1.69 -12.44 4.58
CA GLY A 178 -2.67 -13.00 5.49
C GLY A 178 -2.83 -12.12 6.73
N PHE A 179 -2.97 -12.74 7.91
CA PHE A 179 -3.02 -11.99 9.16
C PHE A 179 -1.67 -11.39 9.50
N VAL A 180 -1.66 -10.08 9.77
CA VAL A 180 -0.50 -9.32 10.20
C VAL A 180 -0.80 -8.69 11.55
N GLY A 181 0.12 -8.71 12.50
CA GLY A 181 -0.03 -8.16 13.86
C GLY A 181 -0.31 -6.65 13.84
N THR A 182 -1.55 -6.25 13.63
CA THR A 182 -2.02 -4.87 13.51
C THR A 182 -3.37 -4.70 14.20
N ASP A 183 -3.76 -3.44 14.46
CA ASP A 183 -5.09 -3.14 15.01
C ASP A 183 -6.23 -3.70 14.15
N MET A 184 -6.07 -3.71 12.82
CA MET A 184 -7.07 -4.28 11.92
C MET A 184 -7.25 -5.79 12.16
N ALA A 185 -6.16 -6.52 12.33
CA ALA A 185 -6.24 -7.96 12.61
C ALA A 185 -6.84 -8.21 13.99
N ARG A 186 -6.43 -7.47 15.02
CA ARG A 186 -6.99 -7.58 16.37
C ARG A 186 -8.51 -7.34 16.43
N ALA A 187 -9.04 -6.54 15.52
CA ALA A 187 -10.49 -6.25 15.45
C ALA A 187 -11.31 -7.37 14.80
N ILE A 188 -10.68 -8.33 14.11
CA ILE A 188 -11.38 -9.33 13.29
C ILE A 188 -11.01 -10.78 13.59
N THR A 189 -10.08 -11.03 14.50
CA THR A 189 -9.68 -12.40 14.88
C THR A 189 -9.10 -12.44 16.30
N ASP A 190 -9.35 -13.55 16.99
CA ASP A 190 -8.76 -13.88 18.29
C ASP A 190 -7.39 -14.57 18.17
N ARG A 191 -6.82 -14.65 16.96
CA ARG A 191 -5.50 -15.26 16.76
C ARG A 191 -4.45 -14.52 17.59
N PRO A 192 -3.60 -15.20 18.38
CA PRO A 192 -2.51 -14.56 19.10
C PRO A 192 -1.56 -13.81 18.17
N GLU A 193 -1.21 -12.57 18.53
CA GLU A 193 -0.42 -11.68 17.67
C GLU A 193 0.95 -12.26 17.34
N GLU A 194 1.57 -12.98 18.28
CA GLU A 194 2.87 -13.67 18.11
C GLU A 194 2.83 -14.78 17.07
N THR A 195 1.64 -15.23 16.65
CA THR A 195 1.43 -16.21 15.57
C THR A 195 1.10 -15.56 14.23
N MET A 196 1.02 -14.23 14.17
CA MET A 196 0.78 -13.49 12.93
C MET A 196 2.11 -13.06 12.29
N THR A 197 2.07 -12.76 11.00
CA THR A 197 3.19 -12.08 10.32
C THR A 197 3.42 -10.72 10.98
N ARG A 198 4.65 -10.37 11.29
CA ARG A 198 4.98 -9.06 11.85
C ARG A 198 4.97 -7.98 10.75
N PRO A 199 4.54 -6.74 11.06
CA PRO A 199 4.61 -5.63 10.11
C PRO A 199 6.02 -5.39 9.53
N GLU A 200 7.08 -5.63 10.31
CA GLU A 200 8.48 -5.49 9.90
C GLU A 200 8.88 -6.50 8.84
N GLU A 201 8.35 -7.73 8.89
CA GLU A 201 8.60 -8.76 7.86
C GLU A 201 8.00 -8.35 6.52
N LEU A 202 6.82 -7.73 6.53
CA LEU A 202 6.24 -7.17 5.32
C LEU A 202 7.01 -5.94 4.83
N ALA A 203 7.55 -5.14 5.74
CA ALA A 203 8.42 -4.02 5.38
C ALA A 203 9.69 -4.48 4.66
N ASP A 204 10.29 -5.60 5.11
CA ASP A 204 11.44 -6.23 4.45
C ASP A 204 11.08 -6.71 3.03
N VAL A 205 9.93 -7.35 2.87
CA VAL A 205 9.41 -7.78 1.56
C VAL A 205 9.21 -6.57 0.64
N VAL A 206 8.54 -5.52 1.11
CA VAL A 206 8.29 -4.31 0.30
C VAL A 206 9.59 -3.64 -0.10
N ALA A 207 10.55 -3.50 0.81
CA ALA A 207 11.86 -2.93 0.52
C ALA A 207 12.63 -3.76 -0.52
N MET A 208 12.60 -5.09 -0.42
CA MET A 208 13.15 -5.98 -1.42
C MET A 208 12.50 -5.76 -2.79
N LEU A 209 11.17 -5.77 -2.87
CA LEU A 209 10.43 -5.60 -4.13
C LEU A 209 10.73 -4.26 -4.81
N ILE A 210 10.78 -3.17 -4.06
CA ILE A 210 11.14 -1.83 -4.55
C ILE A 210 12.59 -1.80 -5.04
N GLY A 211 13.48 -2.55 -4.39
CA GLY A 211 14.90 -2.65 -4.73
C GLY A 211 15.22 -3.40 -6.01
N LEU A 212 14.31 -4.26 -6.50
CA LEU A 212 14.54 -5.08 -7.69
C LEU A 212 14.80 -4.23 -8.95
N SER A 213 15.57 -4.79 -9.88
CA SER A 213 15.80 -4.17 -11.19
C SER A 213 14.55 -4.25 -12.09
N ASN A 214 14.57 -3.55 -13.23
CA ASN A 214 13.46 -3.63 -14.19
C ASN A 214 13.32 -5.02 -14.84
N THR A 215 14.36 -5.84 -14.82
CA THR A 215 14.35 -7.20 -15.37
C THR A 215 13.76 -8.23 -14.38
N ALA A 216 13.69 -7.91 -13.09
CA ALA A 216 13.10 -8.74 -12.05
C ALA A 216 11.74 -8.17 -11.62
N SER A 217 10.69 -8.47 -12.37
CA SER A 217 9.33 -7.97 -12.11
C SER A 217 8.48 -9.03 -11.41
N VAL A 218 8.10 -8.76 -10.16
CA VAL A 218 7.18 -9.59 -9.39
C VAL A 218 5.77 -9.02 -9.53
N ALA A 219 4.83 -9.80 -10.04
CA ALA A 219 3.45 -9.35 -10.23
C ALA A 219 2.65 -9.40 -8.92
N GLU A 220 2.80 -10.49 -8.18
CA GLU A 220 2.12 -10.73 -6.92
C GLU A 220 3.07 -11.39 -5.91
N PHE A 221 2.93 -11.03 -4.64
CA PHE A 221 3.69 -11.61 -3.55
C PHE A 221 2.75 -11.97 -2.39
N ALA A 222 2.52 -13.25 -2.20
CA ALA A 222 1.67 -13.77 -1.12
C ALA A 222 2.51 -14.10 0.11
N VAL A 223 2.04 -13.69 1.29
CA VAL A 223 2.67 -13.99 2.60
C VAL A 223 1.58 -14.47 3.56
N SER A 224 1.77 -15.61 4.18
CA SER A 224 0.83 -16.12 5.19
C SER A 224 1.57 -16.60 6.43
N CYS A 225 0.98 -16.33 7.59
CA CYS A 225 1.40 -16.88 8.88
C CYS A 225 0.82 -18.29 9.13
N ALA A 226 0.07 -18.83 8.18
CA ALA A 226 -0.55 -20.16 8.25
C ALA A 226 -0.40 -20.88 6.92
N LEU A 227 -0.50 -22.20 6.94
CA LEU A 227 -0.60 -23.00 5.73
C LEU A 227 -1.91 -22.64 5.00
N GLU A 228 -1.80 -22.21 3.75
CA GLU A 228 -2.93 -21.98 2.86
C GLU A 228 -3.11 -23.17 1.91
N GLU A 229 -4.33 -23.64 1.78
CA GLU A 229 -4.66 -24.80 0.92
C GLU A 229 -4.69 -24.40 -0.57
N SER A 230 -4.98 -23.14 -0.87
CA SER A 230 -5.04 -22.58 -2.24
C SER A 230 -4.90 -21.05 -2.24
N TYR A 231 -4.49 -20.51 -3.37
CA TYR A 231 -4.43 -19.07 -3.67
C TYR A 231 -5.25 -18.73 -4.91
#